data_8b9ba31318122a7b6441801ba339c9a0
#
_entry.id   8b9ba31318122a7b6441801ba339c9a0
#
_cell.length_a   1.000
_cell.length_b   1.000
_cell.length_c   1.000
_cell.angle_alpha   90.00
_cell.angle_beta   90.00
_cell.angle_gamma   90.00
#
_symmetry.space_group_name_H-M   'P 1'
#
loop_
_entity.id
_entity.type
_entity.pdbx_description
1 polymer ?
#
loop_
_entity_poly.entity_id
_entity_poly.type
_entity_poly.pdbx_seq_one_letter_code
_entity_poly.pdbx_strand_id
1 'polypeptide(L)'
;VGDRIPLQGTIWTGNWEFNIRAIYQGSRAGDDESQFWFHWKFLEESRPWGKGTVGWYTVKVSDPDNSVAVSQAIDREFSNSAYETSTETEQAFAAGFAKQIGNIRMLIMSIGAVVLFTLLLVTGNTMAMAVRERVPEIGVLKTLGFGDKTVLFLVLAESLLIAAVGGLLGIGMAKLFTMGGDPTGGMLPVFYLSTGEMLFGIGIALLVGLAAGSIPALTAMNLRIVDALRRV
;
A
#
# COMPACT_ATOMS: atom_id res chain seq x y z
N VAL A 1 9.64 -31.21 -4.45
CA VAL A 1 10.96 -31.29 -5.10
C VAL A 1 11.04 -32.60 -5.85
N GLY A 2 11.58 -32.58 -7.08
CA GLY A 2 11.65 -33.76 -7.95
C GLY A 2 10.52 -33.84 -8.99
N ASP A 3 9.45 -33.08 -8.83
CA ASP A 3 8.34 -33.05 -9.76
C ASP A 3 8.71 -32.36 -11.06
N ARG A 4 8.08 -32.81 -12.14
CA ARG A 4 8.23 -32.22 -13.47
C ARG A 4 7.04 -31.31 -13.74
N ILE A 5 7.30 -30.04 -14.01
CA ILE A 5 6.26 -29.03 -14.26
C ILE A 5 6.38 -28.49 -15.68
N PRO A 6 5.29 -28.45 -16.46
CA PRO A 6 5.23 -27.71 -17.70
C PRO A 6 4.94 -26.23 -17.43
N LEU A 7 5.71 -25.33 -18.04
CA LEU A 7 5.45 -23.90 -18.06
C LEU A 7 5.19 -23.44 -19.49
N GLN A 8 4.15 -22.65 -19.67
CA GLN A 8 3.85 -22.05 -20.96
C GLN A 8 4.62 -20.74 -21.11
N GLY A 9 5.54 -20.70 -22.08
CA GLY A 9 6.32 -19.50 -22.36
C GLY A 9 5.46 -18.40 -23.00
N THR A 10 5.55 -17.18 -22.47
CA THR A 10 4.85 -16.00 -23.01
C THR A 10 5.71 -15.22 -23.99
N ILE A 11 7.00 -15.05 -23.71
CA ILE A 11 7.97 -14.37 -24.58
C ILE A 11 8.50 -15.35 -25.63
N TRP A 12 9.02 -16.47 -25.20
CA TRP A 12 9.39 -17.58 -26.07
C TRP A 12 8.28 -18.62 -26.02
N THR A 13 7.38 -18.56 -26.99
CA THR A 13 6.18 -19.39 -27.04
C THR A 13 6.52 -20.87 -27.11
N GLY A 14 5.84 -21.69 -26.32
CA GLY A 14 6.02 -23.14 -26.24
C GLY A 14 5.82 -23.68 -24.84
N ASN A 15 5.81 -25.00 -24.74
CA ASN A 15 5.77 -25.71 -23.46
C ASN A 15 7.20 -26.02 -23.02
N TRP A 16 7.56 -25.48 -21.86
CA TRP A 16 8.87 -25.64 -21.24
C TRP A 16 8.74 -26.56 -20.04
N GLU A 17 9.44 -27.66 -20.03
CA GLU A 17 9.38 -28.62 -18.93
C GLU A 17 10.58 -28.50 -18.02
N PHE A 18 10.33 -28.31 -16.73
CA PHE A 18 11.37 -28.16 -15.72
C PHE A 18 11.20 -29.18 -14.60
N ASN A 19 12.31 -29.68 -14.08
CA ASN A 19 12.33 -30.51 -12.88
C ASN A 19 12.63 -29.64 -11.65
N ILE A 20 11.75 -29.60 -10.68
CA ILE A 20 11.92 -28.82 -9.45
C ILE A 20 13.07 -29.43 -8.63
N ARG A 21 14.15 -28.71 -8.45
CA ARG A 21 15.32 -29.12 -7.67
C ARG A 21 15.33 -28.58 -6.25
N ALA A 22 14.83 -27.36 -6.07
CA ALA A 22 14.74 -26.71 -4.77
C ALA A 22 13.57 -25.72 -4.78
N ILE A 23 13.07 -25.42 -3.59
CA ILE A 23 12.14 -24.32 -3.32
C ILE A 23 12.89 -23.41 -2.34
N TYR A 24 13.01 -22.13 -2.68
CA TYR A 24 13.65 -21.15 -1.81
C TYR A 24 12.60 -20.30 -1.09
N GLN A 25 12.99 -19.75 0.03
CA GLN A 25 12.19 -18.81 0.80
C GLN A 25 13.03 -17.58 1.08
N GLY A 26 12.44 -16.41 0.99
CA GLY A 26 13.08 -15.15 1.31
C GLY A 26 13.52 -15.11 2.77
N SER A 27 14.67 -14.49 3.02
CA SER A 27 15.22 -14.34 4.38
C SER A 27 14.58 -13.17 5.14
N ARG A 28 13.96 -12.25 4.42
CA ARG A 28 13.33 -11.03 4.98
C ARG A 28 11.90 -10.91 4.47
N ALA A 29 11.05 -10.29 5.29
CA ALA A 29 9.71 -9.91 4.85
C ALA A 29 9.82 -8.87 3.71
N GLY A 30 9.34 -9.23 2.51
CA GLY A 30 9.43 -8.42 1.31
C GLY A 30 10.47 -8.86 0.29
N ASP A 31 11.25 -9.92 0.56
CA ASP A 31 12.08 -10.56 -0.45
C ASP A 31 11.16 -11.14 -1.56
N ASP A 32 11.57 -10.98 -2.81
CA ASP A 32 10.83 -11.50 -3.95
C ASP A 32 10.98 -13.02 -4.05
N GLU A 33 9.91 -13.74 -3.74
CA GLU A 33 9.81 -15.20 -3.81
C GLU A 33 9.18 -15.69 -5.13
N SER A 34 8.84 -14.78 -6.04
CA SER A 34 8.18 -15.11 -7.31
C SER A 34 9.16 -15.53 -8.41
N GLN A 35 10.45 -15.39 -8.18
CA GLN A 35 11.48 -15.64 -9.17
C GLN A 35 11.68 -17.14 -9.39
N PHE A 36 11.81 -17.50 -10.68
CA PHE A 36 12.07 -18.84 -11.10
C PHE A 36 13.48 -18.95 -11.69
N TRP A 37 14.37 -19.70 -11.01
CA TRP A 37 15.77 -19.84 -11.37
C TRP A 37 16.03 -21.18 -12.10
N PHE A 38 16.64 -21.12 -13.27
CA PHE A 38 16.99 -22.31 -14.04
C PHE A 38 18.29 -22.11 -14.82
N HIS A 39 18.83 -23.19 -15.37
CA HIS A 39 20.11 -23.14 -16.07
C HIS A 39 19.98 -22.43 -17.42
N TRP A 40 20.77 -21.39 -17.66
CA TRP A 40 20.70 -20.53 -18.84
C TRP A 40 20.83 -21.29 -20.17
N LYS A 41 21.66 -22.37 -20.23
CA LYS A 41 21.83 -23.18 -21.46
C LYS A 41 20.54 -23.81 -21.95
N PHE A 42 19.64 -24.22 -21.04
CA PHE A 42 18.36 -24.77 -21.42
C PHE A 42 17.52 -23.76 -22.21
N LEU A 43 17.51 -22.50 -21.78
CA LEU A 43 16.85 -21.43 -22.51
C LEU A 43 17.57 -21.14 -23.84
N GLU A 44 18.91 -21.02 -23.80
CA GLU A 44 19.72 -20.70 -24.98
C GLU A 44 19.60 -21.69 -26.11
N GLU A 45 19.59 -22.98 -25.79
CA GLU A 45 19.48 -24.07 -26.79
C GLU A 45 18.06 -24.20 -27.34
N SER A 46 17.05 -23.98 -26.50
CA SER A 46 15.65 -24.26 -26.82
C SER A 46 14.87 -23.07 -27.39
N ARG A 47 15.32 -21.83 -27.15
CA ARG A 47 14.62 -20.66 -27.66
C ARG A 47 14.73 -20.51 -29.19
N PRO A 48 13.62 -20.14 -29.87
CA PRO A 48 13.61 -20.08 -31.33
C PRO A 48 14.36 -18.88 -31.92
N TRP A 49 14.51 -17.79 -31.13
CA TRP A 49 15.15 -16.58 -31.55
C TRP A 49 15.90 -15.89 -30.39
N GLY A 50 16.77 -14.92 -30.69
CA GLY A 50 17.54 -14.18 -29.70
C GLY A 50 18.71 -14.97 -29.10
N LYS A 51 19.20 -16.01 -29.75
CA LYS A 51 20.39 -16.77 -29.32
C LYS A 51 21.61 -15.88 -29.26
N GLY A 52 22.48 -16.07 -28.27
CA GLY A 52 23.66 -15.26 -28.05
C GLY A 52 23.39 -13.88 -27.42
N THR A 53 22.15 -13.58 -27.04
CA THR A 53 21.80 -12.30 -26.38
C THR A 53 21.38 -12.51 -24.93
N VAL A 54 21.64 -11.55 -24.09
CA VAL A 54 21.19 -11.48 -22.69
C VAL A 54 20.43 -10.17 -22.46
N GLY A 55 19.56 -10.13 -21.48
CA GLY A 55 18.79 -8.92 -21.14
C GLY A 55 19.67 -7.84 -20.52
N TRP A 56 20.49 -8.24 -19.56
CA TRP A 56 21.46 -7.36 -18.88
C TRP A 56 22.58 -8.19 -18.28
N TYR A 57 23.69 -7.53 -18.00
CA TYR A 57 24.82 -8.10 -17.26
C TYR A 57 24.87 -7.50 -15.86
N THR A 58 25.13 -8.30 -14.85
CA THR A 58 25.44 -7.85 -13.50
C THR A 58 26.92 -8.06 -13.24
N VAL A 59 27.64 -6.98 -12.96
CA VAL A 59 29.09 -6.99 -12.72
C VAL A 59 29.34 -6.70 -11.25
N LYS A 60 30.06 -7.59 -10.57
CA LYS A 60 30.51 -7.36 -9.20
C LYS A 60 31.86 -6.64 -9.21
N VAL A 61 31.89 -5.45 -8.64
CA VAL A 61 33.11 -4.65 -8.51
C VAL A 61 33.79 -4.99 -7.18
N SER A 62 35.12 -5.11 -7.19
CA SER A 62 35.91 -5.43 -5.99
C SER A 62 35.91 -4.31 -4.97
N ASP A 63 35.88 -3.06 -5.46
CA ASP A 63 35.82 -1.85 -4.65
C ASP A 63 34.59 -1.03 -5.01
N PRO A 64 33.60 -0.93 -4.11
CA PRO A 64 32.36 -0.20 -4.35
C PRO A 64 32.59 1.30 -4.68
N ASP A 65 33.64 1.93 -4.15
CA ASP A 65 33.92 3.34 -4.36
C ASP A 65 34.34 3.63 -5.83
N ASN A 66 34.83 2.61 -6.53
CA ASN A 66 35.20 2.67 -7.94
C ASN A 66 34.05 2.30 -8.90
N SER A 67 32.87 2.00 -8.41
CA SER A 67 31.74 1.51 -9.23
C SER A 67 31.38 2.46 -10.37
N VAL A 68 31.38 3.76 -10.13
CA VAL A 68 31.08 4.78 -11.15
C VAL A 68 32.17 4.83 -12.24
N ALA A 69 33.44 4.73 -11.85
CA ALA A 69 34.54 4.73 -12.81
C ALA A 69 34.54 3.48 -13.69
N VAL A 70 34.19 2.31 -13.11
CA VAL A 70 34.03 1.05 -13.83
C VAL A 70 32.86 1.14 -14.82
N SER A 71 31.71 1.67 -14.40
CA SER A 71 30.53 1.88 -15.27
C SER A 71 30.90 2.72 -16.49
N GLN A 72 31.57 3.86 -16.28
CA GLN A 72 32.00 4.72 -17.37
C GLN A 72 33.06 4.09 -18.28
N ALA A 73 33.92 3.21 -17.74
CA ALA A 73 34.92 2.50 -18.53
C ALA A 73 34.24 1.48 -19.47
N ILE A 74 33.24 0.73 -18.96
CA ILE A 74 32.45 -0.21 -19.75
C ILE A 74 31.72 0.54 -20.87
N ASP A 75 31.00 1.61 -20.58
CA ASP A 75 30.24 2.36 -21.59
C ASP A 75 31.15 3.02 -22.65
N ARG A 76 32.36 3.45 -22.26
CA ARG A 76 33.36 3.94 -23.22
C ARG A 76 33.86 2.86 -24.18
N GLU A 77 34.08 1.65 -23.69
CA GLU A 77 34.54 0.52 -24.51
C GLU A 77 33.55 0.15 -25.61
N PHE A 78 32.24 0.23 -25.26
CA PHE A 78 31.15 -0.12 -26.18
C PHE A 78 30.53 1.09 -26.88
N SER A 79 31.02 2.30 -26.64
CA SER A 79 30.52 3.49 -27.33
C SER A 79 30.77 3.39 -28.84
N ASN A 80 29.79 3.79 -29.62
CA ASN A 80 29.78 3.68 -31.09
C ASN A 80 29.87 2.23 -31.63
N SER A 81 29.61 1.22 -30.78
CA SER A 81 29.49 -0.16 -31.23
C SER A 81 28.05 -0.45 -31.69
N ALA A 82 27.84 -1.60 -32.37
CA ALA A 82 26.50 -2.07 -32.71
C ALA A 82 25.64 -2.41 -31.45
N TYR A 83 26.27 -2.49 -30.28
CA TYR A 83 25.65 -2.87 -29.02
C TYR A 83 26.16 -1.94 -27.92
N GLU A 84 25.77 -0.68 -27.99
CA GLU A 84 26.06 0.28 -26.93
C GLU A 84 25.50 -0.17 -25.59
N THR A 85 26.26 0.06 -24.52
CA THR A 85 25.85 -0.26 -23.16
C THR A 85 25.48 1.02 -22.38
N SER A 86 24.55 0.86 -21.45
CA SER A 86 24.27 1.86 -20.42
C SER A 86 24.47 1.17 -19.07
N THR A 87 25.59 1.46 -18.43
CA THR A 87 25.99 0.81 -17.19
C THR A 87 25.74 1.74 -16.01
N GLU A 88 24.93 1.28 -15.09
CA GLU A 88 24.58 2.03 -13.88
C GLU A 88 24.94 1.23 -12.64
N THR A 89 25.22 1.93 -11.54
CA THR A 89 25.33 1.29 -10.24
C THR A 89 23.94 0.77 -9.80
N GLU A 90 23.92 -0.30 -9.01
CA GLU A 90 22.65 -0.85 -8.46
C GLU A 90 21.85 0.24 -7.73
N GLN A 91 22.51 1.13 -7.01
CA GLN A 91 21.85 2.25 -6.34
C GLN A 91 21.25 3.26 -7.32
N ALA A 92 21.96 3.60 -8.40
CA ALA A 92 21.45 4.52 -9.42
C ALA A 92 20.26 3.90 -10.17
N PHE A 93 20.36 2.62 -10.52
CA PHE A 93 19.27 1.87 -11.14
C PHE A 93 18.02 1.83 -10.23
N ALA A 94 18.19 1.48 -8.96
CA ALA A 94 17.10 1.46 -7.99
C ALA A 94 16.48 2.85 -7.78
N ALA A 95 17.31 3.91 -7.76
CA ALA A 95 16.83 5.29 -7.66
C ALA A 95 16.09 5.75 -8.94
N GLY A 96 16.55 5.34 -10.11
CA GLY A 96 15.87 5.57 -11.39
C GLY A 96 14.50 4.91 -11.44
N PHE A 97 14.44 3.66 -11.04
CA PHE A 97 13.20 2.90 -10.93
C PHE A 97 12.25 3.51 -9.90
N ALA A 98 12.76 3.89 -8.73
CA ALA A 98 11.99 4.59 -7.69
C ALA A 98 11.43 5.94 -8.18
N LYS A 99 12.16 6.70 -9.00
CA LYS A 99 11.66 7.94 -9.63
C LYS A 99 10.52 7.67 -10.60
N GLN A 100 10.60 6.60 -11.37
CA GLN A 100 9.54 6.19 -12.29
C GLN A 100 8.27 5.77 -11.52
N ILE A 101 8.43 5.09 -10.38
CA ILE A 101 7.33 4.73 -9.47
C ILE A 101 6.88 5.93 -8.62
N GLY A 102 7.74 6.92 -8.41
CA GLY A 102 7.46 8.11 -7.59
C GLY A 102 6.20 8.85 -8.01
N ASN A 103 5.92 8.95 -9.31
CA ASN A 103 4.70 9.55 -9.83
C ASN A 103 3.45 8.73 -9.47
N ILE A 104 3.56 7.39 -9.45
CA ILE A 104 2.48 6.48 -9.05
C ILE A 104 2.18 6.65 -7.56
N ARG A 105 3.20 6.80 -6.72
CA ARG A 105 3.01 7.06 -5.29
C ARG A 105 2.23 8.35 -5.05
N MET A 106 2.60 9.44 -5.74
CA MET A 106 1.90 10.72 -5.62
C MET A 106 0.44 10.61 -6.08
N LEU A 107 0.20 9.88 -7.17
CA LEU A 107 -1.15 9.62 -7.68
C LEU A 107 -2.00 8.85 -6.66
N ILE A 108 -1.47 7.76 -6.10
CA ILE A 108 -2.18 6.96 -5.08
C ILE A 108 -2.44 7.79 -3.83
N MET A 109 -1.47 8.59 -3.37
CA MET A 109 -1.65 9.47 -2.22
C MET A 109 -2.71 10.54 -2.47
N SER A 110 -2.76 11.11 -3.68
CA SER A 110 -3.78 12.10 -4.06
C SER A 110 -5.18 11.50 -4.08
N ILE A 111 -5.33 10.30 -4.67
CA ILE A 111 -6.60 9.56 -4.66
C ILE A 111 -7.01 9.25 -3.22
N GLY A 112 -6.09 8.75 -2.41
CA GLY A 112 -6.33 8.46 -0.99
C GLY A 112 -6.79 9.69 -0.21
N ALA A 113 -6.16 10.85 -0.44
CA ALA A 113 -6.54 12.11 0.20
C ALA A 113 -7.96 12.55 -0.18
N VAL A 114 -8.33 12.45 -1.46
CA VAL A 114 -9.70 12.76 -1.94
C VAL A 114 -10.72 11.82 -1.30
N VAL A 115 -10.41 10.51 -1.25
CA VAL A 115 -11.29 9.52 -0.60
C VAL A 115 -11.45 9.83 0.89
N LEU A 116 -10.36 10.08 1.61
CA LEU A 116 -10.41 10.45 3.03
C LEU A 116 -11.23 11.71 3.26
N PHE A 117 -11.06 12.73 2.43
CA PHE A 117 -11.84 13.97 2.50
C PHE A 117 -13.33 13.71 2.28
N THR A 118 -13.68 12.91 1.29
CA THR A 118 -15.08 12.53 1.02
C THR A 118 -15.69 11.76 2.20
N LEU A 119 -14.96 10.79 2.75
CA LEU A 119 -15.39 10.04 3.92
C LEU A 119 -15.59 10.95 5.13
N LEU A 120 -14.71 11.92 5.34
CA LEU A 120 -14.84 12.90 6.43
C LEU A 120 -16.12 13.73 6.29
N LEU A 121 -16.43 14.21 5.07
CA LEU A 121 -17.67 14.96 4.81
C LEU A 121 -18.92 14.11 5.02
N VAL A 122 -18.93 12.88 4.49
CA VAL A 122 -20.08 11.96 4.63
C VAL A 122 -20.28 11.60 6.09
N THR A 123 -19.22 11.21 6.80
CA THR A 123 -19.31 10.85 8.23
C THR A 123 -19.74 12.03 9.07
N GLY A 124 -19.17 13.21 8.84
CA GLY A 124 -19.54 14.44 9.55
C GLY A 124 -21.01 14.82 9.35
N ASN A 125 -21.51 14.70 8.12
CA ASN A 125 -22.92 14.96 7.82
C ASN A 125 -23.84 13.92 8.48
N THR A 126 -23.50 12.65 8.43
CA THR A 126 -24.26 11.56 9.09
C THR A 126 -24.32 11.78 10.61
N MET A 127 -23.18 12.11 11.23
CA MET A 127 -23.13 12.42 12.66
C MET A 127 -23.96 13.65 13.01
N ALA A 128 -23.93 14.71 12.16
CA ALA A 128 -24.76 15.89 12.36
C ALA A 128 -26.25 15.56 12.29
N MET A 129 -26.67 14.67 11.40
CA MET A 129 -28.06 14.18 11.34
C MET A 129 -28.42 13.37 12.59
N ALA A 130 -27.57 12.43 13.00
CA ALA A 130 -27.77 11.62 14.20
C ALA A 130 -27.92 12.50 15.47
N VAL A 131 -27.10 13.55 15.62
CA VAL A 131 -27.24 14.50 16.72
C VAL A 131 -28.56 15.26 16.65
N ARG A 132 -29.00 15.68 15.44
CA ARG A 132 -30.29 16.39 15.27
C ARG A 132 -31.48 15.50 15.63
N GLU A 133 -31.45 14.25 15.30
CA GLU A 133 -32.51 13.28 15.63
C GLU A 133 -32.60 13.02 17.13
N ARG A 134 -31.45 13.09 17.85
CA ARG A 134 -31.36 12.87 19.30
C ARG A 134 -31.41 14.15 20.13
N VAL A 135 -31.77 15.32 19.54
CA VAL A 135 -31.91 16.60 20.27
C VAL A 135 -32.82 16.48 21.49
N PRO A 136 -34.03 15.83 21.44
CA PRO A 136 -34.86 15.66 22.61
C PRO A 136 -34.17 14.84 23.73
N GLU A 137 -33.48 13.77 23.38
CA GLU A 137 -32.76 12.91 24.33
C GLU A 137 -31.65 13.68 25.04
N ILE A 138 -30.88 14.47 24.27
CA ILE A 138 -29.83 15.34 24.79
C ILE A 138 -30.42 16.38 25.72
N GLY A 139 -31.60 16.92 25.38
CA GLY A 139 -32.33 17.84 26.23
C GLY A 139 -32.71 17.22 27.59
N VAL A 140 -33.23 15.98 27.58
CA VAL A 140 -33.54 15.21 28.79
C VAL A 140 -32.25 14.94 29.61
N LEU A 141 -31.15 14.53 29.00
CA LEU A 141 -29.89 14.33 29.71
C LEU A 141 -29.43 15.62 30.43
N LYS A 142 -29.51 16.75 29.76
CA LYS A 142 -29.15 18.05 30.35
C LYS A 142 -30.08 18.46 31.48
N THR A 143 -31.38 18.15 31.41
CA THR A 143 -32.34 18.41 32.50
C THR A 143 -32.10 17.54 33.73
N LEU A 144 -31.56 16.33 33.54
CA LEU A 144 -31.12 15.41 34.58
C LEU A 144 -29.79 15.84 35.24
N GLY A 145 -29.17 16.92 34.76
CA GLY A 145 -27.96 17.49 35.36
C GLY A 145 -26.65 17.04 34.69
N PHE A 146 -26.71 16.35 33.55
CA PHE A 146 -25.49 16.06 32.78
C PHE A 146 -24.92 17.35 32.19
N GLY A 147 -23.65 17.60 32.46
CA GLY A 147 -22.97 18.82 32.01
C GLY A 147 -22.67 18.79 30.52
N ASP A 148 -22.46 19.97 29.94
CA ASP A 148 -22.13 20.15 28.51
C ASP A 148 -20.94 19.35 28.04
N LYS A 149 -19.90 19.22 28.88
CA LYS A 149 -18.70 18.39 28.58
C LYS A 149 -19.02 16.90 28.50
N THR A 150 -19.97 16.42 29.27
CA THR A 150 -20.41 15.03 29.25
C THR A 150 -21.11 14.72 27.94
N VAL A 151 -21.96 15.61 27.45
CA VAL A 151 -22.63 15.49 26.14
C VAL A 151 -21.61 15.51 25.02
N LEU A 152 -20.64 16.43 25.06
CA LEU A 152 -19.53 16.46 24.10
C LEU A 152 -18.80 15.12 24.05
N PHE A 153 -18.40 14.62 25.23
CA PHE A 153 -17.65 13.36 25.33
C PHE A 153 -18.45 12.16 24.80
N LEU A 154 -19.76 12.10 25.08
CA LEU A 154 -20.62 11.02 24.59
C LEU A 154 -20.67 10.99 23.06
N VAL A 155 -20.88 12.14 22.40
CA VAL A 155 -20.94 12.22 20.94
C VAL A 155 -19.57 11.93 20.31
N LEU A 156 -18.47 12.42 20.92
CA LEU A 156 -17.12 12.10 20.44
C LEU A 156 -16.78 10.61 20.65
N ALA A 157 -17.17 10.01 21.77
CA ALA A 157 -16.95 8.60 22.02
C ALA A 157 -17.70 7.73 21.02
N GLU A 158 -18.94 8.10 20.67
CA GLU A 158 -19.72 7.41 19.64
C GLU A 158 -19.04 7.47 18.28
N SER A 159 -18.57 8.65 17.84
CA SER A 159 -17.85 8.80 16.58
C SER A 159 -16.52 8.03 16.54
N LEU A 160 -15.79 8.04 17.66
CA LEU A 160 -14.55 7.27 17.81
C LEU A 160 -14.79 5.76 17.76
N LEU A 161 -15.85 5.30 18.40
CA LEU A 161 -16.21 3.90 18.42
C LEU A 161 -16.55 3.38 16.99
N ILE A 162 -17.37 4.16 16.27
CA ILE A 162 -17.70 3.84 14.87
C ILE A 162 -16.44 3.82 14.01
N ALA A 163 -15.56 4.82 14.17
CA ALA A 163 -14.31 4.90 13.42
C ALA A 163 -13.34 3.76 13.80
N ALA A 164 -13.26 3.38 15.07
CA ALA A 164 -12.44 2.26 15.52
C ALA A 164 -12.93 0.92 14.94
N VAL A 165 -14.22 0.65 15.02
CA VAL A 165 -14.81 -0.58 14.47
C VAL A 165 -14.63 -0.62 12.95
N GLY A 166 -14.98 0.45 12.24
CA GLY A 166 -14.80 0.54 10.78
C GLY A 166 -13.34 0.42 10.37
N GLY A 167 -12.42 1.10 11.09
CA GLY A 167 -11.00 1.05 10.85
C GLY A 167 -10.40 -0.35 11.08
N LEU A 168 -10.78 -1.03 12.16
CA LEU A 168 -10.34 -2.40 12.43
C LEU A 168 -10.84 -3.39 11.38
N LEU A 169 -12.10 -3.27 10.97
CA LEU A 169 -12.68 -4.10 9.91
C LEU A 169 -11.97 -3.85 8.57
N GLY A 170 -11.75 -2.58 8.20
CA GLY A 170 -11.06 -2.22 6.96
C GLY A 170 -9.62 -2.72 6.91
N ILE A 171 -8.85 -2.54 7.99
CA ILE A 171 -7.48 -3.03 8.09
C ILE A 171 -7.44 -4.57 8.12
N GLY A 172 -8.39 -5.20 8.82
CA GLY A 172 -8.52 -6.66 8.84
C GLY A 172 -8.77 -7.22 7.43
N MET A 173 -9.68 -6.63 6.68
CA MET A 173 -9.93 -7.00 5.27
C MET A 173 -8.70 -6.77 4.39
N ALA A 174 -8.02 -5.63 4.53
CA ALA A 174 -6.79 -5.34 3.80
C ALA A 174 -5.69 -6.36 4.12
N LYS A 175 -5.56 -6.76 5.38
CA LYS A 175 -4.60 -7.80 5.79
C LYS A 175 -4.94 -9.15 5.18
N LEU A 176 -6.21 -9.56 5.22
CA LEU A 176 -6.65 -10.80 4.59
C LEU A 176 -6.37 -10.81 3.08
N PHE A 177 -6.61 -9.67 2.42
CA PHE A 177 -6.34 -9.53 0.99
C PHE A 177 -4.84 -9.67 0.68
N THR A 178 -3.96 -9.04 1.47
CA THR A 178 -2.50 -9.15 1.27
C THR A 178 -1.94 -10.53 1.62
N MET A 179 -2.62 -11.32 2.47
CA MET A 179 -2.23 -12.72 2.75
C MET A 179 -2.51 -13.66 1.57
N GLY A 180 -3.40 -13.29 0.66
CA GLY A 180 -3.69 -14.05 -0.56
C GLY A 180 -2.58 -14.01 -1.62
N GLY A 181 -1.52 -13.26 -1.39
CA GLY A 181 -0.42 -13.06 -2.34
C GLY A 181 -0.67 -11.90 -3.31
N ASP A 182 0.36 -11.56 -4.08
CA ASP A 182 0.28 -10.48 -5.07
C ASP A 182 -0.59 -10.88 -6.28
N PRO A 183 -1.74 -10.22 -6.49
CA PRO A 183 -2.61 -10.52 -7.63
C PRO A 183 -2.04 -10.04 -8.97
N THR A 184 -0.98 -9.23 -8.95
CA THR A 184 -0.36 -8.66 -10.16
C THR A 184 0.76 -9.53 -10.73
N GLY A 185 1.05 -10.68 -10.11
CA GLY A 185 2.08 -11.61 -10.58
C GLY A 185 3.51 -11.07 -10.47
N GLY A 186 3.80 -10.29 -9.43
CA GLY A 186 5.14 -9.76 -9.16
C GLY A 186 5.39 -8.35 -9.74
N MET A 187 4.37 -7.67 -10.28
CA MET A 187 4.53 -6.29 -10.74
C MET A 187 4.66 -5.29 -9.59
N LEU A 188 4.17 -5.63 -8.40
CA LEU A 188 4.30 -4.80 -7.21
C LEU A 188 5.51 -5.27 -6.40
N PRO A 189 6.53 -4.42 -6.18
CA PRO A 189 7.75 -4.79 -5.47
C PRO A 189 7.50 -5.11 -3.99
N VAL A 190 6.39 -4.62 -3.43
CA VAL A 190 5.98 -4.85 -2.04
C VAL A 190 4.46 -5.01 -1.99
N PHE A 191 3.98 -6.20 -1.65
CA PHE A 191 2.56 -6.50 -1.49
C PHE A 191 2.30 -7.19 -0.15
N TYR A 192 2.67 -6.52 0.93
CA TYR A 192 2.33 -6.97 2.29
C TYR A 192 1.98 -5.77 3.17
N LEU A 193 1.16 -6.01 4.19
CA LEU A 193 0.78 -5.00 5.16
C LEU A 193 1.56 -5.24 6.46
N SER A 194 2.50 -4.34 6.77
CA SER A 194 3.30 -4.42 7.99
C SER A 194 2.49 -4.00 9.22
N THR A 195 2.92 -4.42 10.41
CA THR A 195 2.29 -4.01 11.68
C THR A 195 2.34 -2.50 11.89
N GLY A 196 3.42 -1.84 11.44
CA GLY A 196 3.55 -0.38 11.52
C GLY A 196 2.51 0.34 10.68
N GLU A 197 2.25 -0.13 9.47
CA GLU A 197 1.22 0.42 8.57
C GLU A 197 -0.19 0.17 9.11
N MET A 198 -0.43 -0.98 9.73
CA MET A 198 -1.70 -1.25 10.41
C MET A 198 -1.97 -0.27 11.55
N LEU A 199 -0.98 0.00 12.40
CA LEU A 199 -1.09 0.96 13.49
C LEU A 199 -1.29 2.39 12.96
N PHE A 200 -0.58 2.76 11.90
CA PHE A 200 -0.75 4.04 11.23
C PHE A 200 -2.16 4.19 10.65
N GLY A 201 -2.70 3.15 10.02
CA GLY A 201 -4.07 3.12 9.50
C GLY A 201 -5.13 3.27 10.60
N ILE A 202 -4.94 2.62 11.76
CA ILE A 202 -5.81 2.81 12.93
C ILE A 202 -5.75 4.26 13.41
N GLY A 203 -4.54 4.84 13.48
CA GLY A 203 -4.35 6.24 13.84
C GLY A 203 -5.12 7.20 12.93
N ILE A 204 -5.05 6.99 11.61
CA ILE A 204 -5.82 7.77 10.63
C ILE A 204 -7.33 7.60 10.85
N ALA A 205 -7.81 6.36 11.05
CA ALA A 205 -9.23 6.12 11.28
C ALA A 205 -9.75 6.87 12.51
N LEU A 206 -9.00 6.84 13.61
CA LEU A 206 -9.35 7.58 14.82
C LEU A 206 -9.32 9.10 14.62
N LEU A 207 -8.34 9.61 13.87
CA LEU A 207 -8.27 11.04 13.52
C LEU A 207 -9.47 11.47 12.68
N VAL A 208 -9.89 10.66 11.71
CA VAL A 208 -11.09 10.93 10.90
C VAL A 208 -12.34 10.90 11.77
N GLY A 209 -12.46 9.95 12.70
CA GLY A 209 -13.56 9.87 13.64
C GLY A 209 -13.66 11.12 14.55
N LEU A 210 -12.52 11.56 15.09
CA LEU A 210 -12.43 12.78 15.89
C LEU A 210 -12.81 14.03 15.08
N ALA A 211 -12.26 14.16 13.87
CA ALA A 211 -12.52 15.32 13.02
C ALA A 211 -13.99 15.38 12.60
N ALA A 212 -14.56 14.26 12.14
CA ALA A 212 -15.95 14.14 11.71
C ALA A 212 -16.94 14.38 12.86
N GLY A 213 -16.63 13.87 14.06
CA GLY A 213 -17.45 14.02 15.26
C GLY A 213 -17.34 15.38 15.95
N SER A 214 -16.28 16.15 15.71
CA SER A 214 -16.00 17.40 16.44
C SER A 214 -17.09 18.44 16.28
N ILE A 215 -17.50 18.74 15.05
CA ILE A 215 -18.54 19.75 14.77
C ILE A 215 -19.92 19.36 15.36
N PRO A 216 -20.41 18.11 15.12
CA PRO A 216 -21.64 17.64 15.73
C PRO A 216 -21.58 17.62 17.26
N ALA A 217 -20.48 17.21 17.86
CA ALA A 217 -20.30 17.17 19.30
C ALA A 217 -20.33 18.59 19.94
N LEU A 218 -19.67 19.56 19.31
CA LEU A 218 -19.74 20.96 19.72
C LEU A 218 -21.17 21.54 19.59
N THR A 219 -21.88 21.15 18.55
CA THR A 219 -23.27 21.56 18.35
C THR A 219 -24.16 20.97 19.45
N ALA A 220 -24.00 19.70 19.79
CA ALA A 220 -24.72 19.04 20.87
C ALA A 220 -24.38 19.65 22.24
N MET A 221 -23.10 19.94 22.47
CA MET A 221 -22.65 20.61 23.70
C MET A 221 -23.33 21.98 23.92
N ASN A 222 -23.44 22.78 22.88
CA ASN A 222 -23.98 24.11 22.93
C ASN A 222 -25.53 24.19 22.87
N LEU A 223 -26.22 23.05 22.81
CA LEU A 223 -27.66 22.95 22.73
C LEU A 223 -28.30 23.48 24.04
N ARG A 224 -29.19 24.46 23.93
CA ARG A 224 -29.96 24.97 25.07
C ARG A 224 -31.14 24.05 25.37
N ILE A 225 -31.38 23.78 26.65
CA ILE A 225 -32.47 22.90 27.12
C ILE A 225 -33.83 23.36 26.56
N VAL A 226 -34.09 24.70 26.60
CA VAL A 226 -35.34 25.27 26.10
C VAL A 226 -35.59 25.02 24.62
N ASP A 227 -34.51 25.05 23.79
CA ASP A 227 -34.60 24.82 22.36
C ASP A 227 -34.79 23.33 22.05
N ALA A 228 -34.24 22.47 22.90
CA ALA A 228 -34.39 20.99 22.75
C ALA A 228 -35.82 20.52 23.07
N LEU A 229 -36.44 21.07 24.12
CA LEU A 229 -37.80 20.71 24.56
C LEU A 229 -38.92 21.36 23.72
N ARG A 230 -38.62 22.45 22.99
CA ARG A 230 -39.60 23.11 22.11
C ARG A 230 -39.81 22.42 20.77
N ARG A 231 -38.96 21.50 20.41
CA ARG A 231 -39.01 20.75 19.13
C ARG A 231 -39.70 19.37 19.23
N VAL A 232 -40.37 19.13 20.36
CA VAL A 232 -41.22 17.93 20.57
C VAL A 232 -42.65 18.22 20.11
#